data_af392a46178392ac09a39df9cf9da70e
#
_entry.id   af392a46178392ac09a39df9cf9da70e
#
_cell.length_a   1.000
_cell.length_b   1.000
_cell.length_c   1.000
_cell.angle_alpha   90.00
_cell.angle_beta   90.00
_cell.angle_gamma   90.00
#
_symmetry.space_group_name_H-M   'P 1'
#
loop_
_entity.id
_entity.type
_entity.pdbx_description
1 polymer ?
#
loop_
_entity_poly.entity_id
_entity_poly.type
_entity_poly.pdbx_seq_one_letter_code
_entity_poly.pdbx_strand_id
1 'polypeptide(L)'
;MSKENNASSLLIINKQDNVGINLSDGHKYALRDIKSGENIIKYGQPIGHATCDIAEGDHVHTHNVKTNLSGKLEYTYEKSECYDEKIDTDLTFMGYVREDGQVGIRNDIWIVNTVGCVNKIAEKLASLTGAKHFPHPFGCSQLGDDQTTTQQILCGMVNHPNAGGVLVLGLGCENNNIEVFKSVLGTWNEKRVKFLNTQDFSDEIEEGVRLIGELKEYADSFERQPVHISTLKVGLKCGGSDGYSGITANPLVGRFCDKLVSFGGSCVLTEVPEMFGAEHLLMNRCINEEIFEKTVKMVNDFKDYYTRYNQVIYENPSPGNKKGGITTLEEKSLGCIQKGGLAPVVDVLTYGDRLEKNGLSLLTGPGNDIVACTNLMAAGVHIILFTTGRGTPLGTAVPTVKIATNSILAEKKANWIDFDASPTLSGKDMSDELLSYVVRVAEGEETKNEVNKYEEISIFKDGVTL
;
A
#
# COMPACT_ATOMS: atom_id res chain seq x y z
N MET A 1 -43.84 5.98 -11.85
CA MET A 1 -42.58 6.44 -12.45
C MET A 1 -41.88 5.21 -13.01
N SER A 2 -41.64 5.19 -14.30
CA SER A 2 -41.45 4.04 -15.16
C SER A 2 -40.20 3.21 -14.89
N LYS A 3 -40.39 1.88 -14.81
CA LYS A 3 -39.33 0.82 -14.70
C LYS A 3 -38.52 0.61 -16.02
N GLU A 4 -38.73 1.42 -17.04
CA GLU A 4 -38.28 1.06 -18.40
C GLU A 4 -36.88 1.58 -18.82
N ASN A 5 -36.10 2.26 -17.96
CA ASN A 5 -34.83 2.88 -18.41
C ASN A 5 -33.55 2.42 -17.70
N ASN A 6 -33.55 1.42 -16.82
CA ASN A 6 -32.33 1.02 -16.07
C ASN A 6 -31.53 -0.13 -16.66
N ALA A 7 -32.09 -0.96 -17.53
CA ALA A 7 -31.41 -2.16 -18.03
C ALA A 7 -30.33 -1.88 -19.11
N SER A 8 -30.35 -0.70 -19.76
CA SER A 8 -29.46 -0.37 -20.89
C SER A 8 -28.11 0.27 -20.50
N SER A 9 -27.83 0.46 -19.19
CA SER A 9 -26.62 1.14 -18.70
C SER A 9 -25.84 0.35 -17.65
N LEU A 10 -26.11 -0.95 -17.48
CA LEU A 10 -25.40 -1.79 -16.53
C LEU A 10 -24.10 -2.33 -17.15
N LEU A 11 -22.96 -2.09 -16.50
CA LEU A 11 -21.69 -2.69 -16.87
C LEU A 11 -21.63 -4.14 -16.35
N ILE A 12 -21.45 -5.09 -17.25
CA ILE A 12 -21.17 -6.50 -16.92
C ILE A 12 -19.67 -6.73 -17.07
N ILE A 13 -19.01 -7.19 -16.00
CA ILE A 13 -17.56 -7.35 -15.96
C ILE A 13 -17.14 -8.71 -16.52
N ASN A 14 -17.88 -9.76 -16.13
CA ASN A 14 -17.66 -11.13 -16.61
C ASN A 14 -18.97 -11.74 -17.10
N LYS A 15 -18.91 -12.52 -18.17
CA LYS A 15 -20.08 -13.19 -18.75
C LYS A 15 -20.85 -14.12 -17.79
N GLN A 16 -20.20 -14.54 -16.70
CA GLN A 16 -20.80 -15.38 -15.66
C GLN A 16 -21.51 -14.55 -14.58
N ASP A 17 -21.34 -13.23 -14.57
CA ASP A 17 -21.95 -12.36 -13.57
C ASP A 17 -23.47 -12.40 -13.66
N ASN A 18 -24.13 -12.46 -12.50
CA ASN A 18 -25.59 -12.31 -12.38
C ASN A 18 -26.02 -10.95 -11.82
N VAL A 19 -25.05 -10.07 -11.63
CA VAL A 19 -25.26 -8.65 -11.30
C VAL A 19 -24.46 -7.75 -12.24
N GLY A 20 -25.04 -6.59 -12.59
CA GLY A 20 -24.37 -5.52 -13.33
C GLY A 20 -24.19 -4.28 -12.47
N ILE A 21 -23.20 -3.45 -12.79
CA ILE A 21 -22.92 -2.20 -12.07
C ILE A 21 -23.55 -1.04 -12.82
N ASN A 22 -24.35 -0.25 -12.13
CA ASN A 22 -24.86 0.99 -12.66
C ASN A 22 -23.75 2.07 -12.60
N LEU A 23 -23.38 2.58 -13.79
CA LEU A 23 -22.30 3.54 -13.93
C LEU A 23 -22.63 4.94 -13.38
N SER A 24 -23.89 5.21 -12.99
CA SER A 24 -24.29 6.49 -12.40
C SER A 24 -24.09 6.55 -10.88
N ASP A 25 -24.15 5.39 -10.18
CA ASP A 25 -24.09 5.34 -8.72
C ASP A 25 -23.07 4.33 -8.15
N GLY A 26 -22.50 3.47 -9.00
CA GLY A 26 -21.54 2.43 -8.61
C GLY A 26 -22.17 1.23 -7.91
N HIS A 27 -23.49 1.14 -7.83
CA HIS A 27 -24.22 0.06 -7.18
C HIS A 27 -24.56 -1.10 -8.13
N LYS A 28 -24.84 -2.26 -7.56
CA LYS A 28 -25.18 -3.49 -8.29
C LYS A 28 -26.69 -3.67 -8.43
N TYR A 29 -27.09 -4.18 -9.59
CA TYR A 29 -28.46 -4.54 -9.90
C TYR A 29 -28.49 -5.95 -10.52
N ALA A 30 -29.51 -6.74 -10.20
CA ALA A 30 -29.66 -8.09 -10.69
C ALA A 30 -29.88 -8.11 -12.21
N LEU A 31 -29.16 -8.96 -12.93
CA LEU A 31 -29.29 -9.16 -14.39
C LEU A 31 -30.35 -10.18 -14.75
N ARG A 32 -30.82 -10.95 -13.78
CA ARG A 32 -31.87 -11.96 -13.86
C ARG A 32 -32.45 -12.20 -12.47
N ASP A 33 -33.53 -12.93 -12.42
CA ASP A 33 -34.04 -13.43 -11.12
C ASP A 33 -32.98 -14.30 -10.42
N ILE A 34 -32.77 -14.03 -9.12
CA ILE A 34 -31.84 -14.76 -8.25
C ILE A 34 -32.65 -15.31 -7.07
N LYS A 35 -32.57 -16.62 -6.82
CA LYS A 35 -33.31 -17.25 -5.74
C LYS A 35 -32.62 -17.13 -4.39
N SER A 36 -33.39 -17.14 -3.32
CA SER A 36 -32.86 -17.22 -1.95
C SER A 36 -31.88 -18.38 -1.80
N GLY A 37 -30.68 -18.11 -1.26
CA GLY A 37 -29.58 -19.06 -1.12
C GLY A 37 -28.68 -19.19 -2.36
N GLU A 38 -29.06 -18.62 -3.50
CA GLU A 38 -28.23 -18.62 -4.71
C GLU A 38 -27.05 -17.64 -4.56
N ASN A 39 -25.88 -18.00 -5.11
CA ASN A 39 -24.73 -17.13 -5.11
C ASN A 39 -24.93 -15.89 -5.97
N ILE A 40 -24.51 -14.75 -5.44
CA ILE A 40 -24.31 -13.52 -6.19
C ILE A 40 -22.92 -13.59 -6.84
N ILE A 41 -22.87 -13.48 -8.16
CA ILE A 41 -21.64 -13.61 -8.96
C ILE A 41 -21.25 -12.24 -9.51
N LYS A 42 -20.01 -11.80 -9.22
CA LYS A 42 -19.37 -10.61 -9.77
C LYS A 42 -17.88 -10.91 -10.02
N TYR A 43 -17.30 -10.38 -11.05
CA TYR A 43 -15.95 -10.72 -11.50
C TYR A 43 -15.77 -12.21 -11.88
N GLY A 44 -16.84 -12.90 -12.22
CA GLY A 44 -16.84 -14.35 -12.45
C GLY A 44 -16.71 -15.19 -11.17
N GLN A 45 -16.82 -14.58 -9.98
CA GLN A 45 -16.62 -15.21 -8.67
C GLN A 45 -17.82 -14.95 -7.75
N PRO A 46 -18.13 -15.86 -6.82
CA PRO A 46 -19.15 -15.61 -5.81
C PRO A 46 -18.69 -14.51 -4.84
N ILE A 47 -19.56 -13.51 -4.66
CA ILE A 47 -19.36 -12.41 -3.69
C ILE A 47 -20.27 -12.52 -2.46
N GLY A 48 -20.93 -13.65 -2.28
CA GLY A 48 -21.91 -13.94 -1.24
C GLY A 48 -23.14 -14.67 -1.81
N HIS A 49 -24.20 -14.80 -1.01
CA HIS A 49 -25.45 -15.41 -1.42
C HIS A 49 -26.66 -14.50 -1.12
N ALA A 50 -27.72 -14.68 -1.90
CA ALA A 50 -28.99 -13.99 -1.69
C ALA A 50 -29.71 -14.48 -0.43
N THR A 51 -30.16 -13.56 0.43
CA THR A 51 -30.92 -13.88 1.67
C THR A 51 -32.43 -13.97 1.44
N CYS A 52 -32.90 -13.53 0.27
CA CYS A 52 -34.29 -13.63 -0.21
C CYS A 52 -34.29 -13.68 -1.74
N ASP A 53 -35.45 -13.97 -2.35
CA ASP A 53 -35.59 -13.85 -3.80
C ASP A 53 -35.36 -12.40 -4.23
N ILE A 54 -34.56 -12.20 -5.29
CA ILE A 54 -34.22 -10.92 -5.89
C ILE A 54 -34.70 -10.97 -7.35
N ALA A 55 -35.56 -10.03 -7.76
CA ALA A 55 -36.04 -9.98 -9.12
C ALA A 55 -35.03 -9.28 -10.05
N GLU A 56 -35.10 -9.58 -11.36
CA GLU A 56 -34.34 -8.85 -12.38
C GLU A 56 -34.55 -7.34 -12.26
N GLY A 57 -33.45 -6.58 -12.29
CA GLY A 57 -33.43 -5.13 -12.14
C GLY A 57 -33.50 -4.61 -10.69
N ASP A 58 -33.64 -5.49 -9.69
CA ASP A 58 -33.63 -5.07 -8.29
C ASP A 58 -32.21 -4.73 -7.81
N HIS A 59 -32.12 -3.80 -6.87
CA HIS A 59 -30.87 -3.39 -6.22
C HIS A 59 -30.31 -4.53 -5.34
N VAL A 60 -29.05 -4.88 -5.55
CA VAL A 60 -28.35 -5.96 -4.85
C VAL A 60 -27.34 -5.36 -3.88
N HIS A 61 -27.63 -5.47 -2.57
CA HIS A 61 -26.79 -4.87 -1.53
C HIS A 61 -26.98 -5.57 -0.16
N THR A 62 -26.44 -5.00 0.91
CA THR A 62 -26.41 -5.56 2.27
C THR A 62 -27.77 -5.97 2.83
N HIS A 63 -28.89 -5.47 2.29
CA HIS A 63 -30.26 -5.84 2.73
C HIS A 63 -30.70 -7.20 2.17
N ASN A 64 -30.07 -7.70 1.11
CA ASN A 64 -30.45 -8.95 0.45
C ASN A 64 -29.25 -9.85 0.07
N VAL A 65 -28.03 -9.50 0.52
CA VAL A 65 -26.81 -10.30 0.31
C VAL A 65 -26.07 -10.54 1.62
N LYS A 66 -25.57 -11.76 1.82
CA LYS A 66 -24.73 -12.14 2.95
C LYS A 66 -23.47 -12.85 2.45
N THR A 67 -22.36 -12.70 3.21
CA THR A 67 -21.06 -13.35 2.94
C THR A 67 -21.19 -14.88 3.00
N ASN A 68 -20.39 -15.57 2.18
CA ASN A 68 -20.18 -17.01 2.23
C ASN A 68 -19.02 -17.39 3.17
N LEU A 69 -18.22 -16.40 3.62
CA LEU A 69 -17.01 -16.66 4.39
C LEU A 69 -17.34 -17.09 5.82
N SER A 70 -16.71 -18.16 6.27
CA SER A 70 -16.79 -18.64 7.65
C SER A 70 -15.48 -19.36 8.02
N GLY A 71 -14.93 -19.08 9.22
CA GLY A 71 -13.76 -19.75 9.74
C GLY A 71 -12.51 -19.62 8.89
N LYS A 72 -11.57 -20.54 9.06
CA LYS A 72 -10.38 -20.67 8.23
C LYS A 72 -10.67 -21.62 7.07
N LEU A 73 -10.16 -21.29 5.91
CA LEU A 73 -10.28 -22.13 4.71
C LEU A 73 -9.04 -23.02 4.58
N GLU A 74 -9.22 -24.19 3.97
CA GLU A 74 -8.14 -25.05 3.48
C GLU A 74 -7.84 -24.66 2.03
N TYR A 75 -6.57 -24.67 1.65
CA TYR A 75 -6.11 -24.26 0.34
C TYR A 75 -5.32 -25.38 -0.33
N THR A 76 -5.51 -25.53 -1.62
CA THR A 76 -4.74 -26.43 -2.48
C THR A 76 -4.03 -25.61 -3.53
N TYR A 77 -2.75 -25.90 -3.79
CA TYR A 77 -1.99 -25.22 -4.83
C TYR A 77 -2.42 -25.73 -6.21
N GLU A 78 -3.14 -24.90 -6.93
CA GLU A 78 -3.55 -25.14 -8.32
C GLU A 78 -2.95 -24.01 -9.18
N LYS A 79 -1.69 -24.21 -9.65
CA LYS A 79 -0.97 -23.18 -10.39
C LYS A 79 -1.78 -22.66 -11.57
N SER A 80 -2.11 -21.39 -11.56
CA SER A 80 -2.80 -20.70 -12.65
C SER A 80 -1.82 -20.13 -13.67
N GLU A 81 -2.32 -19.82 -14.88
CA GLU A 81 -1.57 -19.03 -15.84
C GLU A 81 -1.30 -17.62 -15.28
N CYS A 82 -0.09 -17.15 -15.46
CA CYS A 82 0.38 -15.82 -15.03
C CYS A 82 0.85 -15.03 -16.24
N TYR A 83 0.85 -13.70 -16.12
CA TYR A 83 1.55 -12.84 -17.05
C TYR A 83 3.03 -12.78 -16.62
N ASP A 84 3.86 -13.62 -17.21
CA ASP A 84 5.31 -13.73 -16.91
C ASP A 84 6.16 -13.39 -18.14
N GLU A 85 5.67 -12.52 -19.00
CA GLU A 85 6.42 -12.00 -20.14
C GLU A 85 7.55 -11.10 -19.64
N LYS A 86 8.77 -11.30 -20.15
CA LYS A 86 9.90 -10.42 -19.91
C LYS A 86 10.13 -9.59 -21.17
N ILE A 87 10.02 -8.29 -21.02
CA ILE A 87 10.16 -7.32 -22.10
C ILE A 87 11.48 -6.60 -21.91
N ASP A 88 12.38 -6.76 -22.87
CA ASP A 88 13.60 -5.95 -22.93
C ASP A 88 13.23 -4.51 -23.30
N THR A 89 13.74 -3.54 -22.55
CA THR A 89 13.40 -2.13 -22.72
C THR A 89 14.59 -1.24 -22.35
N ASP A 90 14.79 -0.18 -23.09
CA ASP A 90 15.76 0.87 -22.76
C ASP A 90 15.16 1.98 -21.87
N LEU A 91 13.96 1.75 -21.31
CA LEU A 91 13.28 2.75 -20.48
C LEU A 91 14.08 3.02 -19.21
N THR A 92 14.40 4.28 -19.00
CA THR A 92 15.15 4.79 -17.86
C THR A 92 14.39 5.91 -17.17
N PHE A 93 14.81 6.24 -15.96
CA PHE A 93 14.42 7.46 -15.24
C PHE A 93 15.64 8.09 -14.57
N MET A 94 15.55 9.37 -14.24
CA MET A 94 16.62 10.11 -13.59
C MET A 94 16.57 9.89 -12.07
N GLY A 95 17.43 9.01 -11.52
CA GLY A 95 17.49 8.64 -10.10
C GLY A 95 18.82 8.97 -9.45
N TYR A 96 18.88 8.92 -8.11
CA TYR A 96 20.08 9.07 -7.31
C TYR A 96 20.69 7.71 -7.01
N VAL A 97 21.82 7.38 -7.60
CA VAL A 97 22.54 6.13 -7.31
C VAL A 97 23.39 6.32 -6.05
N ARG A 98 23.11 5.52 -5.02
CA ARG A 98 23.83 5.54 -3.75
C ARG A 98 25.12 4.74 -3.82
N GLU A 99 26.04 4.96 -2.87
CA GLU A 99 27.34 4.25 -2.83
C GLU A 99 27.20 2.72 -2.69
N ASP A 100 26.09 2.24 -2.13
CA ASP A 100 25.74 0.81 -2.01
C ASP A 100 25.01 0.23 -3.23
N GLY A 101 24.86 1.03 -4.29
CA GLY A 101 24.17 0.66 -5.52
C GLY A 101 22.64 0.76 -5.47
N GLN A 102 22.04 1.10 -4.34
CA GLN A 102 20.61 1.40 -4.28
C GLN A 102 20.29 2.69 -5.05
N VAL A 103 19.06 2.78 -5.53
CA VAL A 103 18.59 3.97 -6.28
C VAL A 103 17.52 4.67 -5.47
N GLY A 104 17.67 5.98 -5.23
CA GLY A 104 16.63 6.83 -4.67
C GLY A 104 15.97 7.70 -5.73
N ILE A 105 14.73 8.09 -5.52
CA ILE A 105 13.98 9.05 -6.36
C ILE A 105 13.80 10.40 -5.69
N ARG A 106 14.25 10.52 -4.46
CA ARG A 106 14.35 11.74 -3.65
C ARG A 106 15.74 11.78 -3.01
N ASN A 107 16.10 12.93 -2.47
CA ASN A 107 17.39 13.15 -1.83
C ASN A 107 17.23 13.97 -0.53
N ASP A 108 16.12 13.70 0.17
CA ASP A 108 15.75 14.42 1.39
C ASP A 108 16.64 14.03 2.59
N ILE A 109 16.75 14.94 3.57
CA ILE A 109 17.28 14.58 4.87
C ILE A 109 16.13 14.18 5.78
N TRP A 110 16.23 12.98 6.36
CA TRP A 110 15.23 12.45 7.28
C TRP A 110 15.71 12.46 8.72
N ILE A 111 14.83 12.87 9.65
CA ILE A 111 15.04 12.71 11.08
C ILE A 111 14.20 11.52 11.52
N VAL A 112 14.86 10.45 11.96
CA VAL A 112 14.24 9.20 12.40
C VAL A 112 14.41 9.09 13.91
N ASN A 113 13.32 9.21 14.65
CA ASN A 113 13.32 9.15 16.10
C ASN A 113 13.40 7.70 16.60
N THR A 114 14.26 7.40 17.57
CA THR A 114 14.25 6.11 18.26
C THR A 114 13.10 6.02 19.27
N VAL A 115 12.57 7.18 19.72
CA VAL A 115 11.53 7.27 20.75
C VAL A 115 10.64 8.49 20.56
N GLY A 116 9.37 8.36 20.94
CA GLY A 116 8.39 9.45 20.86
C GLY A 116 8.69 10.67 21.72
N CYS A 117 9.48 10.53 22.78
CA CYS A 117 9.86 11.65 23.67
C CYS A 117 10.58 12.79 22.97
N VAL A 118 11.28 12.52 21.87
CA VAL A 118 12.04 13.51 21.10
C VAL A 118 11.28 14.08 19.89
N ASN A 119 10.00 13.74 19.70
CA ASN A 119 9.21 14.21 18.56
C ASN A 119 9.25 15.75 18.40
N LYS A 120 9.18 16.51 19.52
CA LYS A 120 9.19 17.97 19.45
C LYS A 120 10.57 18.56 19.15
N ILE A 121 11.64 17.86 19.50
CA ILE A 121 13.01 18.22 19.12
C ILE A 121 13.17 17.99 17.61
N ALA A 122 12.73 16.83 17.10
CA ALA A 122 12.74 16.54 15.66
C ALA A 122 11.95 17.57 14.85
N GLU A 123 10.75 17.95 15.29
CA GLU A 123 9.94 19.00 14.67
C GLU A 123 10.66 20.35 14.64
N LYS A 124 11.32 20.70 15.73
CA LYS A 124 12.12 21.95 15.82
C LYS A 124 13.30 21.92 14.86
N LEU A 125 14.08 20.83 14.83
CA LEU A 125 15.17 20.64 13.90
C LEU A 125 14.71 20.70 12.44
N ALA A 126 13.61 20.00 12.11
CA ALA A 126 13.02 20.04 10.78
C ALA A 126 12.64 21.47 10.36
N SER A 127 12.02 22.25 11.27
CA SER A 127 11.63 23.63 10.99
C SER A 127 12.82 24.58 10.71
N LEU A 128 13.97 24.31 11.34
CA LEU A 128 15.18 25.13 11.18
C LEU A 128 16.00 24.75 9.96
N THR A 129 15.95 23.48 9.57
CA THR A 129 16.86 22.93 8.56
C THR A 129 16.17 22.57 7.25
N GLY A 130 14.84 22.40 7.25
CA GLY A 130 14.08 21.88 6.12
C GLY A 130 14.19 20.36 5.96
N ALA A 131 14.76 19.64 6.94
CA ALA A 131 14.72 18.19 6.99
C ALA A 131 13.27 17.69 7.21
N LYS A 132 12.96 16.46 6.81
CA LYS A 132 11.69 15.81 7.10
C LYS A 132 11.76 15.09 8.44
N HIS A 133 10.67 15.09 9.21
CA HIS A 133 10.55 14.36 10.46
C HIS A 133 9.25 13.55 10.49
N PHE A 134 9.27 12.42 11.19
CA PHE A 134 8.16 11.48 11.23
C PHE A 134 7.85 11.09 12.68
N PRO A 135 6.93 11.80 13.36
CA PRO A 135 6.61 11.57 14.75
C PRO A 135 5.90 10.23 14.97
N HIS A 136 6.25 9.54 16.04
CA HIS A 136 5.56 8.33 16.50
C HIS A 136 5.62 8.22 18.03
N PRO A 137 4.72 7.46 18.69
CA PRO A 137 4.67 7.40 20.16
C PRO A 137 5.50 6.26 20.77
N PHE A 138 6.25 5.49 19.96
CA PHE A 138 6.90 4.24 20.36
C PHE A 138 8.38 4.43 20.74
N GLY A 139 9.06 3.30 21.02
CA GLY A 139 10.50 3.25 21.34
C GLY A 139 10.84 3.16 22.82
N CYS A 140 9.83 3.40 23.70
CA CYS A 140 9.95 3.19 25.14
C CYS A 140 8.72 2.42 25.65
N SER A 141 8.90 1.63 26.72
CA SER A 141 7.82 0.85 27.34
C SER A 141 7.13 -0.15 26.40
N GLN A 142 7.81 -0.55 25.33
CA GLN A 142 7.39 -1.63 24.45
C GLN A 142 8.06 -2.95 24.86
N LEU A 143 7.36 -4.06 24.69
CA LEU A 143 7.79 -5.40 25.03
C LEU A 143 7.72 -6.33 23.81
N GLY A 144 8.66 -7.30 23.75
CA GLY A 144 8.63 -8.39 22.78
C GLY A 144 8.54 -7.91 21.33
N ASP A 145 7.60 -8.47 20.60
CA ASP A 145 7.44 -8.25 19.16
C ASP A 145 7.15 -6.79 18.78
N ASP A 146 6.47 -6.02 19.62
CA ASP A 146 6.21 -4.60 19.36
C ASP A 146 7.50 -3.77 19.31
N GLN A 147 8.48 -4.07 20.18
CA GLN A 147 9.77 -3.39 20.12
C GLN A 147 10.54 -3.78 18.86
N THR A 148 10.57 -5.09 18.55
CA THR A 148 11.21 -5.60 17.32
C THR A 148 10.60 -4.98 16.08
N THR A 149 9.28 -4.95 15.99
CA THR A 149 8.53 -4.34 14.89
C THR A 149 8.87 -2.85 14.74
N THR A 150 8.92 -2.11 15.86
CA THR A 150 9.31 -0.69 15.84
C THR A 150 10.74 -0.53 15.30
N GLN A 151 11.68 -1.34 15.76
CA GLN A 151 13.07 -1.30 15.31
C GLN A 151 13.19 -1.62 13.82
N GLN A 152 12.50 -2.65 13.33
CA GLN A 152 12.54 -3.05 11.91
C GLN A 152 12.03 -1.92 11.00
N ILE A 153 10.89 -1.29 11.35
CA ILE A 153 10.35 -0.16 10.58
C ILE A 153 11.32 1.01 10.55
N LEU A 154 11.88 1.40 11.72
CA LEU A 154 12.84 2.50 11.79
C LEU A 154 14.14 2.18 11.05
N CYS A 155 14.64 0.94 11.11
CA CYS A 155 15.77 0.48 10.29
C CYS A 155 15.45 0.55 8.79
N GLY A 156 14.23 0.16 8.39
CA GLY A 156 13.75 0.33 7.01
C GLY A 156 13.80 1.78 6.54
N MET A 157 13.42 2.72 7.41
CA MET A 157 13.51 4.17 7.13
C MET A 157 14.97 4.64 7.01
N VAL A 158 15.84 4.26 7.96
CA VAL A 158 17.26 4.64 7.92
C VAL A 158 17.94 4.15 6.65
N ASN A 159 17.60 2.93 6.21
CA ASN A 159 18.18 2.31 5.01
C ASN A 159 17.45 2.69 3.72
N HIS A 160 16.45 3.58 3.77
CA HIS A 160 15.65 3.93 2.59
C HIS A 160 16.45 4.81 1.61
N PRO A 161 16.56 4.44 0.31
CA PRO A 161 17.40 5.18 -0.64
C PRO A 161 16.86 6.57 -1.02
N ASN A 162 15.56 6.87 -0.76
CA ASN A 162 15.01 8.22 -0.95
C ASN A 162 15.57 9.23 0.06
N ALA A 163 16.07 8.77 1.22
CA ALA A 163 16.81 9.63 2.13
C ALA A 163 18.25 9.80 1.66
N GLY A 164 18.64 11.01 1.29
CA GLY A 164 20.03 11.37 1.00
C GLY A 164 20.93 11.34 2.24
N GLY A 165 20.36 11.70 3.41
CA GLY A 165 20.97 11.60 4.71
C GLY A 165 19.95 11.36 5.81
N VAL A 166 20.37 10.74 6.92
CA VAL A 166 19.49 10.40 8.05
C VAL A 166 20.14 10.81 9.36
N LEU A 167 19.41 11.61 10.15
CA LEU A 167 19.71 11.83 11.56
C LEU A 167 18.85 10.89 12.40
N VAL A 168 19.46 9.92 13.07
CA VAL A 168 18.81 9.09 14.08
C VAL A 168 18.84 9.83 15.41
N LEU A 169 17.66 10.20 15.91
CA LEU A 169 17.50 11.03 17.09
C LEU A 169 16.95 10.22 18.25
N GLY A 170 17.74 10.10 19.33
CA GLY A 170 17.40 9.43 20.57
C GLY A 170 17.30 10.39 21.75
N LEU A 171 16.66 9.92 22.83
CA LEU A 171 16.64 10.62 24.12
C LEU A 171 17.89 10.26 24.94
N GLY A 172 18.17 8.96 25.12
CA GLY A 172 19.31 8.42 25.86
C GLY A 172 18.92 7.39 26.94
N CYS A 173 17.68 7.38 27.43
CA CYS A 173 17.21 6.48 28.49
C CYS A 173 16.08 5.51 28.07
N GLU A 174 15.68 5.54 26.81
CA GLU A 174 14.63 4.69 26.24
C GLU A 174 15.08 3.22 26.05
N ASN A 175 14.10 2.30 25.96
CA ASN A 175 14.38 0.90 25.63
C ASN A 175 15.05 0.76 24.26
N ASN A 176 14.63 1.55 23.29
CA ASN A 176 15.19 1.58 21.94
C ASN A 176 16.28 2.66 21.81
N ASN A 177 17.18 2.79 22.81
CA ASN A 177 18.27 3.77 22.76
C ASN A 177 19.20 3.52 21.56
N ILE A 178 20.04 4.51 21.25
CA ILE A 178 20.89 4.49 20.05
C ILE A 178 21.80 3.25 19.99
N GLU A 179 22.35 2.79 21.10
CA GLU A 179 23.26 1.64 21.09
C GLU A 179 22.48 0.33 20.79
N VAL A 180 21.31 0.17 21.37
CA VAL A 180 20.40 -0.95 21.05
C VAL A 180 19.95 -0.85 19.57
N PHE A 181 19.57 0.33 19.11
CA PHE A 181 19.17 0.55 17.73
C PHE A 181 20.30 0.24 16.72
N LYS A 182 21.52 0.70 16.98
CA LYS A 182 22.70 0.37 16.15
C LYS A 182 22.94 -1.12 16.05
N SER A 183 22.72 -1.89 17.12
CA SER A 183 22.90 -3.35 17.10
C SER A 183 21.91 -4.06 16.16
N VAL A 184 20.70 -3.48 15.97
CA VAL A 184 19.70 -4.01 15.03
C VAL A 184 19.96 -3.48 13.62
N LEU A 185 20.35 -2.20 13.48
CA LEU A 185 20.66 -1.58 12.19
C LEU A 185 21.84 -2.28 11.49
N GLY A 186 22.80 -2.77 12.25
CA GLY A 186 24.00 -3.44 11.74
C GLY A 186 25.03 -2.48 11.19
N THR A 187 25.27 -2.53 9.88
CA THR A 187 26.25 -1.66 9.21
C THR A 187 25.56 -0.46 8.59
N TRP A 188 26.20 0.70 8.65
CA TRP A 188 25.72 1.93 8.01
C TRP A 188 26.87 2.75 7.44
N ASN A 189 26.57 3.65 6.52
CA ASN A 189 27.51 4.63 6.02
C ASN A 189 27.52 5.85 6.96
N GLU A 190 28.65 6.09 7.63
CA GLU A 190 28.83 7.18 8.63
C GLU A 190 28.67 8.59 8.03
N LYS A 191 28.85 8.75 6.71
CA LYS A 191 28.61 10.03 6.04
C LYS A 191 27.11 10.28 5.85
N ARG A 192 26.34 9.20 5.60
CA ARG A 192 24.91 9.25 5.32
C ARG A 192 24.03 9.17 6.59
N VAL A 193 24.51 8.54 7.66
CA VAL A 193 23.73 8.31 8.89
C VAL A 193 24.49 8.87 10.08
N LYS A 194 23.87 9.81 10.79
CA LYS A 194 24.36 10.39 12.03
C LYS A 194 23.44 10.04 13.19
N PHE A 195 23.99 10.06 14.40
CA PHE A 195 23.26 9.72 15.62
C PHE A 195 23.40 10.86 16.64
N LEU A 196 22.30 11.19 17.33
CA LEU A 196 22.27 12.22 18.36
C LEU A 196 21.39 11.76 19.54
N ASN A 197 22.00 11.56 20.72
CA ASN A 197 21.28 11.47 21.98
C ASN A 197 21.07 12.87 22.54
N THR A 198 19.84 13.28 22.76
CA THR A 198 19.54 14.65 23.23
C THR A 198 20.04 14.91 24.64
N GLN A 199 20.09 13.89 25.52
CA GLN A 199 20.57 14.03 26.90
C GLN A 199 22.10 14.22 27.03
N ASP A 200 22.86 13.94 25.97
CA ASP A 200 24.33 14.05 26.01
C ASP A 200 24.83 15.44 25.75
N PHE A 201 23.97 16.40 25.36
CA PHE A 201 24.33 17.76 24.94
C PHE A 201 23.62 18.81 25.79
N SER A 202 24.29 19.91 26.03
CA SER A 202 23.70 21.10 26.68
C SER A 202 22.79 21.90 25.75
N ASP A 203 23.01 21.81 24.43
CA ASP A 203 22.16 22.34 23.36
C ASP A 203 22.10 21.30 22.22
N GLU A 204 21.12 20.42 22.31
CA GLU A 204 20.87 19.38 21.33
C GLU A 204 20.34 19.93 19.99
N ILE A 205 19.82 21.18 20.02
CA ILE A 205 19.34 21.84 18.80
C ILE A 205 20.52 22.32 17.97
N GLU A 206 21.52 22.98 18.61
CA GLU A 206 22.74 23.43 17.93
C GLU A 206 23.48 22.25 17.30
N GLU A 207 23.67 21.16 18.04
CA GLU A 207 24.33 19.96 17.55
C GLU A 207 23.52 19.27 16.45
N GLY A 208 22.20 19.17 16.59
CA GLY A 208 21.32 18.61 15.56
C GLY A 208 21.37 19.38 14.25
N VAL A 209 21.38 20.73 14.30
CA VAL A 209 21.53 21.58 13.11
C VAL A 209 22.89 21.34 12.44
N ARG A 210 23.97 21.26 13.25
CA ARG A 210 25.31 20.96 12.73
C ARG A 210 25.37 19.61 12.00
N LEU A 211 24.85 18.54 12.61
CA LEU A 211 24.84 17.20 12.02
C LEU A 211 23.98 17.13 10.74
N ILE A 212 22.82 17.81 10.73
CA ILE A 212 21.97 17.90 9.54
C ILE A 212 22.70 18.68 8.43
N GLY A 213 23.51 19.69 8.77
CA GLY A 213 24.37 20.40 7.82
C GLY A 213 25.35 19.45 7.12
N GLU A 214 26.06 18.59 7.88
CA GLU A 214 26.98 17.58 7.33
C GLU A 214 26.24 16.57 6.43
N LEU A 215 25.02 16.15 6.83
CA LEU A 215 24.19 15.23 6.03
C LEU A 215 23.73 15.86 4.71
N LYS A 216 23.43 17.17 4.73
CA LYS A 216 23.10 17.92 3.50
C LYS A 216 24.29 18.03 2.56
N GLU A 217 25.46 18.39 3.06
CA GLU A 217 26.69 18.42 2.25
C GLU A 217 26.97 17.07 1.58
N TYR A 218 26.76 15.98 2.31
CA TYR A 218 26.88 14.62 1.72
C TYR A 218 25.79 14.35 0.69
N ALA A 219 24.52 14.64 0.98
CA ALA A 219 23.43 14.44 0.06
C ALA A 219 23.59 15.27 -1.23
N ASP A 220 24.03 16.52 -1.12
CA ASP A 220 24.23 17.43 -2.25
C ASP A 220 25.38 16.99 -3.18
N SER A 221 26.20 16.02 -2.75
CA SER A 221 27.22 15.41 -3.62
C SER A 221 26.64 14.43 -4.65
N PHE A 222 25.38 14.06 -4.53
CA PHE A 222 24.71 13.16 -5.46
C PHE A 222 23.88 13.91 -6.48
N GLU A 223 24.09 13.61 -7.75
CA GLU A 223 23.29 14.10 -8.86
C GLU A 223 22.40 12.99 -9.43
N ARG A 224 21.27 13.38 -10.02
CA ARG A 224 20.42 12.44 -10.75
C ARG A 224 21.13 11.94 -12.01
N GLN A 225 21.07 10.66 -12.26
CA GLN A 225 21.61 10.03 -13.45
C GLN A 225 20.62 9.01 -14.03
N PRO A 226 20.72 8.66 -15.32
CA PRO A 226 19.85 7.66 -15.92
C PRO A 226 20.02 6.31 -15.24
N VAL A 227 18.92 5.73 -14.79
CA VAL A 227 18.88 4.38 -14.22
C VAL A 227 17.77 3.58 -14.89
N HIS A 228 18.00 2.29 -15.10
CA HIS A 228 17.04 1.44 -15.78
C HIS A 228 15.77 1.26 -14.97
N ILE A 229 14.60 1.21 -15.65
CA ILE A 229 13.28 1.10 -15.02
C ILE A 229 13.13 -0.11 -14.08
N SER A 230 13.91 -1.18 -14.29
CA SER A 230 13.94 -2.37 -13.45
C SER A 230 14.36 -2.11 -12.00
N THR A 231 14.97 -0.96 -11.72
CA THR A 231 15.33 -0.56 -10.35
C THR A 231 14.14 0.03 -9.59
N LEU A 232 13.04 0.36 -10.27
CA LEU A 232 11.87 0.99 -9.67
C LEU A 232 11.09 -0.02 -8.82
N LYS A 233 10.76 0.37 -7.58
CA LYS A 233 10.01 -0.39 -6.58
C LYS A 233 8.74 0.37 -6.21
N VAL A 234 7.57 -0.23 -6.42
CA VAL A 234 6.28 0.43 -6.25
C VAL A 234 5.37 -0.33 -5.28
N GLY A 235 4.88 0.36 -4.26
CA GLY A 235 3.88 -0.15 -3.33
C GLY A 235 2.47 0.00 -3.87
N LEU A 236 1.61 -1.00 -3.63
CA LEU A 236 0.24 -1.04 -4.11
C LEU A 236 -0.72 -1.02 -2.90
N LYS A 237 -1.56 0.00 -2.82
CA LYS A 237 -2.46 0.26 -1.69
C LYS A 237 -3.83 0.73 -2.17
N CYS A 238 -4.88 0.48 -1.39
CA CYS A 238 -6.15 1.15 -1.57
C CYS A 238 -6.76 1.61 -0.24
N GLY A 239 -7.53 2.68 -0.27
CA GLY A 239 -8.26 3.17 0.90
C GLY A 239 -9.49 3.97 0.50
N GLY A 240 -10.58 3.85 1.29
CA GLY A 240 -11.84 4.50 0.94
C GLY A 240 -12.46 3.94 -0.35
N SER A 241 -12.37 2.63 -0.58
CA SER A 241 -12.87 1.96 -1.80
C SER A 241 -14.39 2.12 -1.98
N ASP A 242 -14.82 2.15 -3.23
CA ASP A 242 -16.21 2.23 -3.71
C ASP A 242 -16.50 1.16 -4.78
N GLY A 243 -17.70 1.16 -5.34
CA GLY A 243 -18.12 0.23 -6.39
C GLY A 243 -17.32 0.32 -7.69
N TYR A 244 -16.65 1.45 -7.92
CA TYR A 244 -15.79 1.65 -9.10
C TYR A 244 -14.37 1.14 -8.91
N SER A 245 -13.91 0.95 -7.66
CA SER A 245 -12.52 0.61 -7.34
C SER A 245 -12.02 -0.62 -8.10
N GLY A 246 -12.82 -1.70 -8.13
CA GLY A 246 -12.47 -2.95 -8.80
C GLY A 246 -12.72 -2.96 -10.31
N ILE A 247 -13.17 -1.85 -10.91
CA ILE A 247 -13.43 -1.75 -12.36
C ILE A 247 -12.67 -0.59 -13.04
N THR A 248 -12.05 0.29 -12.26
CA THR A 248 -11.25 1.43 -12.76
C THR A 248 -9.84 1.40 -12.21
N ALA A 249 -9.61 2.03 -11.06
CA ALA A 249 -8.27 2.29 -10.53
C ALA A 249 -7.50 1.00 -10.18
N ASN A 250 -8.12 0.00 -9.55
CA ASN A 250 -7.41 -1.22 -9.16
C ASN A 250 -6.97 -2.05 -10.38
N PRO A 251 -7.82 -2.33 -11.40
CA PRO A 251 -7.37 -2.98 -12.63
C PRO A 251 -6.33 -2.16 -13.41
N LEU A 252 -6.42 -0.83 -13.39
CA LEU A 252 -5.40 0.04 -14.01
C LEU A 252 -4.04 -0.13 -13.33
N VAL A 253 -4.01 -0.10 -11.99
CA VAL A 253 -2.80 -0.35 -11.20
C VAL A 253 -2.29 -1.78 -11.45
N GLY A 254 -3.18 -2.76 -11.65
CA GLY A 254 -2.81 -4.12 -12.02
C GLY A 254 -2.09 -4.20 -13.37
N ARG A 255 -2.60 -3.53 -14.40
CA ARG A 255 -1.92 -3.44 -15.70
C ARG A 255 -0.58 -2.72 -15.61
N PHE A 256 -0.50 -1.67 -14.79
CA PHE A 256 0.77 -1.04 -14.46
C PHE A 256 1.74 -2.01 -13.79
N CYS A 257 1.27 -2.79 -12.80
CA CYS A 257 2.07 -3.81 -12.12
C CYS A 257 2.64 -4.84 -13.11
N ASP A 258 1.80 -5.40 -13.97
CA ASP A 258 2.21 -6.36 -15.00
C ASP A 258 3.29 -5.76 -15.90
N LYS A 259 3.10 -4.53 -16.35
CA LYS A 259 4.06 -3.82 -17.22
C LYS A 259 5.38 -3.53 -16.49
N LEU A 260 5.35 -3.02 -15.26
CA LEU A 260 6.58 -2.76 -14.50
C LEU A 260 7.36 -4.06 -14.21
N VAL A 261 6.65 -5.13 -13.84
CA VAL A 261 7.26 -6.45 -13.60
C VAL A 261 7.83 -7.05 -14.89
N SER A 262 7.15 -6.88 -16.04
CA SER A 262 7.71 -7.32 -17.33
C SER A 262 9.00 -6.61 -17.71
N PHE A 263 9.20 -5.36 -17.29
CA PHE A 263 10.44 -4.59 -17.43
C PHE A 263 11.50 -4.92 -16.35
N GLY A 264 11.23 -5.89 -15.48
CA GLY A 264 12.13 -6.32 -14.42
C GLY A 264 12.03 -5.51 -13.13
N GLY A 265 11.11 -4.55 -13.02
CA GLY A 265 10.87 -3.79 -11.79
C GLY A 265 10.08 -4.58 -10.75
N SER A 266 9.72 -3.92 -9.64
CA SER A 266 9.10 -4.60 -8.51
C SER A 266 7.82 -3.90 -8.04
N CYS A 267 6.83 -4.72 -7.71
CA CYS A 267 5.60 -4.28 -7.06
C CYS A 267 5.40 -5.02 -5.73
N VAL A 268 4.84 -4.32 -4.74
CA VAL A 268 4.53 -4.90 -3.43
C VAL A 268 3.07 -4.68 -3.10
N LEU A 269 2.29 -5.77 -3.00
CA LEU A 269 0.89 -5.75 -2.59
C LEU A 269 0.79 -6.07 -1.10
N THR A 270 0.07 -5.26 -0.35
CA THR A 270 -0.16 -5.44 1.10
C THR A 270 -1.66 -5.51 1.42
N GLU A 271 -2.04 -5.35 2.70
CA GLU A 271 -3.43 -5.38 3.18
C GLU A 271 -4.01 -6.80 3.22
N VAL A 272 -3.39 -7.69 3.99
CA VAL A 272 -3.81 -9.10 4.09
C VAL A 272 -5.32 -9.28 4.37
N PRO A 273 -5.97 -8.49 5.26
CA PRO A 273 -7.43 -8.59 5.46
C PRO A 273 -8.26 -8.27 4.23
N GLU A 274 -7.71 -7.55 3.25
CA GLU A 274 -8.38 -7.24 1.98
C GLU A 274 -8.08 -8.28 0.87
N MET A 275 -7.46 -9.40 1.24
CA MET A 275 -7.29 -10.57 0.38
C MET A 275 -8.29 -11.69 0.73
N PHE A 276 -8.90 -11.65 1.94
CA PHE A 276 -9.77 -12.70 2.44
C PHE A 276 -10.99 -12.94 1.54
N GLY A 277 -11.18 -14.18 1.12
CA GLY A 277 -12.21 -14.60 0.15
C GLY A 277 -11.76 -14.53 -1.31
N ALA A 278 -10.60 -13.91 -1.60
CA ALA A 278 -10.00 -13.86 -2.92
C ALA A 278 -8.53 -14.36 -2.90
N GLU A 279 -8.03 -14.78 -1.75
CA GLU A 279 -6.64 -15.18 -1.54
C GLU A 279 -6.18 -16.33 -2.44
N HIS A 280 -7.07 -17.25 -2.79
CA HIS A 280 -6.78 -18.37 -3.69
C HIS A 280 -6.29 -17.91 -5.07
N LEU A 281 -6.77 -16.75 -5.56
CA LEU A 281 -6.32 -16.17 -6.83
C LEU A 281 -4.86 -15.69 -6.79
N LEU A 282 -4.39 -15.22 -5.62
CA LEU A 282 -2.98 -14.88 -5.40
C LEU A 282 -2.14 -16.13 -5.15
N MET A 283 -2.63 -17.05 -4.32
CA MET A 283 -1.98 -18.32 -3.98
C MET A 283 -1.67 -19.15 -5.23
N ASN A 284 -2.62 -19.24 -6.17
CA ASN A 284 -2.45 -20.00 -7.40
C ASN A 284 -1.50 -19.34 -8.41
N ARG A 285 -1.14 -18.06 -8.21
CA ARG A 285 -0.10 -17.35 -8.98
C ARG A 285 1.30 -17.40 -8.36
N CYS A 286 1.46 -18.07 -7.23
CA CYS A 286 2.79 -18.26 -6.65
C CYS A 286 3.70 -19.05 -7.60
N ILE A 287 4.98 -18.64 -7.68
CA ILE A 287 5.93 -19.25 -8.64
C ILE A 287 6.17 -20.74 -8.36
N ASN A 288 6.04 -21.14 -7.09
CA ASN A 288 6.24 -22.52 -6.63
C ASN A 288 5.46 -22.77 -5.32
N GLU A 289 5.50 -24.03 -4.86
CA GLU A 289 4.81 -24.49 -3.65
C GLU A 289 5.35 -23.82 -2.38
N GLU A 290 6.65 -23.50 -2.30
CA GLU A 290 7.23 -22.79 -1.15
C GLU A 290 6.59 -21.41 -0.95
N ILE A 291 6.42 -20.63 -2.03
CA ILE A 291 5.80 -19.30 -1.98
C ILE A 291 4.30 -19.43 -1.72
N PHE A 292 3.65 -20.45 -2.24
CA PHE A 292 2.26 -20.77 -1.92
C PHE A 292 2.09 -21.00 -0.41
N GLU A 293 2.91 -21.86 0.20
CA GLU A 293 2.84 -22.16 1.64
C GLU A 293 3.10 -20.92 2.50
N LYS A 294 4.06 -20.07 2.09
CA LYS A 294 4.29 -18.77 2.75
C LYS A 294 3.05 -17.86 2.65
N THR A 295 2.36 -17.86 1.51
CA THR A 295 1.13 -17.07 1.31
C THR A 295 0.00 -17.61 2.19
N VAL A 296 -0.18 -18.93 2.24
CA VAL A 296 -1.17 -19.59 3.13
C VAL A 296 -0.88 -19.23 4.59
N LYS A 297 0.38 -19.32 4.99
CA LYS A 297 0.79 -18.95 6.36
C LYS A 297 0.49 -17.49 6.67
N MET A 298 0.85 -16.54 5.78
CA MET A 298 0.57 -15.12 5.94
C MET A 298 -0.93 -14.85 6.15
N VAL A 299 -1.78 -15.45 5.35
CA VAL A 299 -3.24 -15.29 5.43
C VAL A 299 -3.79 -15.87 6.73
N ASN A 300 -3.36 -17.09 7.09
CA ASN A 300 -3.85 -17.78 8.28
C ASN A 300 -3.36 -17.13 9.58
N ASP A 301 -2.10 -16.70 9.65
CA ASP A 301 -1.55 -15.97 10.80
C ASP A 301 -2.35 -14.67 11.04
N PHE A 302 -2.75 -13.99 9.96
CA PHE A 302 -3.55 -12.78 10.09
C PHE A 302 -4.99 -13.07 10.54
N LYS A 303 -5.59 -14.19 10.13
CA LYS A 303 -6.88 -14.67 10.67
C LYS A 303 -6.76 -15.04 12.15
N ASP A 304 -5.64 -15.64 12.56
CA ASP A 304 -5.34 -15.95 13.96
C ASP A 304 -5.17 -14.70 14.82
N TYR A 305 -4.57 -13.65 14.25
CA TYR A 305 -4.51 -12.34 14.92
C TYR A 305 -5.90 -11.83 15.30
N TYR A 306 -6.91 -11.90 14.41
CA TYR A 306 -8.29 -11.51 14.73
C TYR A 306 -8.90 -12.39 15.84
N THR A 307 -8.78 -13.71 15.69
CA THR A 307 -9.41 -14.66 16.64
C THR A 307 -8.76 -14.61 18.01
N ARG A 308 -7.48 -14.32 18.13
CA ARG A 308 -6.76 -14.11 19.39
C ARG A 308 -7.38 -12.98 20.23
N TYR A 309 -7.92 -11.96 19.57
CA TYR A 309 -8.61 -10.84 20.21
C TYR A 309 -10.14 -10.98 20.22
N ASN A 310 -10.68 -12.15 19.91
CA ASN A 310 -12.12 -12.41 19.80
C ASN A 310 -12.82 -11.45 18.82
N GLN A 311 -12.13 -11.05 17.75
CA GLN A 311 -12.68 -10.21 16.69
C GLN A 311 -13.21 -11.04 15.54
N VAL A 312 -14.20 -10.51 14.84
CA VAL A 312 -14.75 -11.12 13.63
C VAL A 312 -13.78 -10.95 12.47
N ILE A 313 -13.35 -12.06 11.85
CA ILE A 313 -12.41 -12.04 10.74
C ILE A 313 -12.99 -11.26 9.54
N TYR A 314 -14.29 -11.38 9.29
CA TYR A 314 -14.97 -10.90 8.08
C TYR A 314 -15.83 -9.67 8.31
N GLU A 315 -15.42 -8.77 9.22
CA GLU A 315 -16.16 -7.52 9.54
C GLU A 315 -16.12 -6.49 8.39
N ASN A 316 -15.01 -6.45 7.64
CA ASN A 316 -14.91 -5.60 6.45
C ASN A 316 -15.98 -6.00 5.41
N PRO A 317 -16.56 -5.09 4.60
CA PRO A 317 -16.23 -3.68 4.32
C PRO A 317 -16.73 -2.69 5.38
N SER A 318 -16.04 -1.55 5.50
CA SER A 318 -16.42 -0.44 6.38
C SER A 318 -17.77 0.17 5.97
N PRO A 319 -18.44 0.92 6.88
CA PRO A 319 -19.69 1.64 6.52
C PRO A 319 -19.54 2.55 5.30
N GLY A 320 -18.38 3.19 5.13
CA GLY A 320 -18.09 4.03 3.97
C GLY A 320 -18.02 3.24 2.67
N ASN A 321 -17.39 2.06 2.68
CA ASN A 321 -17.34 1.18 1.51
C ASN A 321 -18.74 0.65 1.14
N LYS A 322 -19.54 0.25 2.14
CA LYS A 322 -20.93 -0.19 1.95
C LYS A 322 -21.77 0.93 1.30
N LYS A 323 -21.67 2.16 1.82
CA LYS A 323 -22.33 3.32 1.20
C LYS A 323 -21.87 3.60 -0.24
N GLY A 324 -20.64 3.20 -0.58
CA GLY A 324 -20.06 3.33 -1.91
C GLY A 324 -20.37 2.17 -2.87
N GLY A 325 -21.27 1.23 -2.50
CA GLY A 325 -21.73 0.14 -3.37
C GLY A 325 -21.10 -1.24 -3.13
N ILE A 326 -20.09 -1.35 -2.26
CA ILE A 326 -19.48 -2.65 -1.88
C ILE A 326 -20.34 -3.33 -0.82
N THR A 327 -20.57 -4.65 -0.94
CA THR A 327 -21.52 -5.40 -0.12
C THR A 327 -20.83 -6.28 0.92
N THR A 328 -19.91 -7.13 0.47
CA THR A 328 -19.26 -8.18 1.25
C THR A 328 -17.74 -8.05 1.20
N LEU A 329 -17.05 -8.80 2.07
CA LEU A 329 -15.59 -8.82 2.04
C LEU A 329 -15.05 -9.48 0.78
N GLU A 330 -15.68 -10.56 0.30
CA GLU A 330 -15.30 -11.23 -0.95
C GLU A 330 -15.32 -10.25 -2.13
N GLU A 331 -16.38 -9.44 -2.25
CA GLU A 331 -16.47 -8.41 -3.29
C GLU A 331 -15.36 -7.39 -3.17
N LYS A 332 -15.09 -6.91 -1.95
CA LYS A 332 -14.00 -5.96 -1.71
C LYS A 332 -12.66 -6.56 -2.08
N SER A 333 -12.38 -7.77 -1.62
CA SER A 333 -11.11 -8.46 -1.83
C SER A 333 -10.86 -8.78 -3.32
N LEU A 334 -11.86 -9.28 -4.04
CA LEU A 334 -11.79 -9.49 -5.49
C LEU A 334 -11.45 -8.20 -6.26
N GLY A 335 -11.95 -7.06 -5.78
CA GLY A 335 -11.58 -5.76 -6.33
C GLY A 335 -10.17 -5.32 -5.92
N CYS A 336 -9.77 -5.56 -4.68
CA CYS A 336 -8.49 -5.10 -4.12
C CYS A 336 -7.29 -5.84 -4.69
N ILE A 337 -7.35 -7.17 -4.82
CA ILE A 337 -6.22 -7.96 -5.33
C ILE A 337 -5.87 -7.67 -6.79
N GLN A 338 -6.79 -7.08 -7.55
CA GLN A 338 -6.55 -6.70 -8.95
C GLN A 338 -5.38 -5.71 -9.11
N LYS A 339 -5.01 -4.96 -8.05
CA LYS A 339 -3.82 -4.11 -8.04
C LYS A 339 -2.53 -4.89 -8.33
N GLY A 340 -2.47 -6.17 -7.97
CA GLY A 340 -1.35 -7.07 -8.27
C GLY A 340 -1.36 -7.64 -9.70
N GLY A 341 -2.25 -7.18 -10.57
CA GLY A 341 -2.34 -7.63 -11.97
C GLY A 341 -2.45 -9.14 -12.12
N LEU A 342 -1.76 -9.66 -13.11
CA LEU A 342 -1.62 -11.09 -13.42
C LEU A 342 -0.18 -11.60 -13.23
N ALA A 343 0.74 -10.76 -12.77
CA ALA A 343 2.12 -11.13 -12.53
C ALA A 343 2.24 -12.28 -11.50
N PRO A 344 3.24 -13.17 -11.64
CA PRO A 344 3.48 -14.22 -10.67
C PRO A 344 3.93 -13.64 -9.32
N VAL A 345 3.47 -14.23 -8.21
CA VAL A 345 3.94 -13.89 -6.87
C VAL A 345 5.27 -14.57 -6.62
N VAL A 346 6.33 -13.76 -6.47
CA VAL A 346 7.71 -14.24 -6.37
C VAL A 346 8.22 -14.33 -4.94
N ASP A 347 7.59 -13.59 -4.00
CA ASP A 347 7.98 -13.61 -2.60
C ASP A 347 6.85 -13.21 -1.65
N VAL A 348 7.01 -13.54 -0.36
CA VAL A 348 6.12 -13.14 0.73
C VAL A 348 6.97 -12.59 1.86
N LEU A 349 6.75 -11.32 2.18
CA LEU A 349 7.47 -10.56 3.19
C LEU A 349 6.67 -10.50 4.49
N THR A 350 7.34 -10.62 5.63
CA THR A 350 6.72 -10.34 6.93
C THR A 350 6.69 -8.84 7.20
N TYR A 351 6.01 -8.41 8.25
CA TYR A 351 5.93 -6.99 8.60
C TYR A 351 7.31 -6.45 8.97
N GLY A 352 7.75 -5.38 8.30
CA GLY A 352 9.06 -4.76 8.50
C GLY A 352 10.19 -5.34 7.65
N ASP A 353 9.96 -6.42 6.88
CA ASP A 353 10.95 -6.97 5.96
C ASP A 353 11.21 -6.02 4.78
N ARG A 354 12.40 -6.12 4.21
CA ARG A 354 12.80 -5.38 3.01
C ARG A 354 12.60 -6.20 1.74
N LEU A 355 12.22 -5.49 0.66
CA LEU A 355 12.07 -6.08 -0.67
C LEU A 355 13.45 -6.34 -1.30
N GLU A 356 13.76 -7.60 -1.58
CA GLU A 356 15.02 -8.04 -2.18
C GLU A 356 14.84 -8.60 -3.59
N LYS A 357 13.69 -9.23 -3.89
CA LYS A 357 13.44 -9.88 -5.18
C LYS A 357 12.65 -8.98 -6.12
N ASN A 358 13.03 -8.97 -7.39
CA ASN A 358 12.27 -8.29 -8.43
C ASN A 358 11.02 -9.09 -8.80
N GLY A 359 9.93 -8.39 -9.09
CA GLY A 359 8.62 -8.97 -9.42
C GLY A 359 7.52 -8.55 -8.45
N LEU A 360 6.42 -9.29 -8.38
CA LEU A 360 5.34 -9.04 -7.44
C LEU A 360 5.58 -9.79 -6.13
N SER A 361 5.73 -9.05 -5.04
CA SER A 361 5.79 -9.59 -3.67
C SER A 361 4.52 -9.26 -2.89
N LEU A 362 4.15 -10.14 -1.95
CA LEU A 362 3.12 -9.89 -0.96
C LEU A 362 3.78 -9.45 0.35
N LEU A 363 3.20 -8.45 1.02
CA LEU A 363 3.73 -7.93 2.29
C LEU A 363 2.67 -8.07 3.39
N THR A 364 3.01 -8.77 4.46
CA THR A 364 2.15 -8.88 5.65
C THR A 364 1.87 -7.50 6.23
N GLY A 365 0.59 -7.15 6.37
CA GLY A 365 0.20 -5.87 6.97
C GLY A 365 -1.32 -5.73 7.08
N PRO A 366 -1.79 -4.87 8.01
CA PRO A 366 -3.22 -4.60 8.20
C PRO A 366 -3.80 -3.77 7.04
N GLY A 367 -5.14 -3.67 7.00
CA GLY A 367 -5.84 -2.77 6.09
C GLY A 367 -5.80 -1.29 6.52
N ASN A 368 -5.25 -0.96 7.70
CA ASN A 368 -5.11 0.43 8.16
C ASN A 368 -4.18 1.20 7.23
N ASP A 369 -4.66 2.30 6.66
CA ASP A 369 -3.99 3.02 5.56
C ASP A 369 -2.58 3.48 5.93
N ILE A 370 -2.43 4.18 7.07
CA ILE A 370 -1.13 4.75 7.46
C ILE A 370 -0.14 3.66 7.88
N VAL A 371 -0.59 2.62 8.59
CA VAL A 371 0.26 1.49 9.01
C VAL A 371 0.76 0.71 7.78
N ALA A 372 -0.14 0.43 6.82
CA ALA A 372 0.21 -0.27 5.60
C ALA A 372 1.19 0.53 4.72
N CYS A 373 0.95 1.85 4.56
CA CYS A 373 1.87 2.73 3.81
C CYS A 373 3.24 2.85 4.48
N THR A 374 3.28 2.92 5.83
CA THR A 374 4.54 2.92 6.58
C THR A 374 5.33 1.63 6.36
N ASN A 375 4.65 0.48 6.36
CA ASN A 375 5.29 -0.81 6.13
C ASN A 375 5.81 -0.94 4.68
N LEU A 376 5.04 -0.51 3.68
CA LEU A 376 5.49 -0.44 2.29
C LEU A 376 6.74 0.43 2.14
N MET A 377 6.74 1.61 2.74
CA MET A 377 7.91 2.50 2.75
C MET A 377 9.11 1.80 3.40
N ALA A 378 8.95 1.19 4.60
CA ALA A 378 10.02 0.48 5.29
C ALA A 378 10.55 -0.72 4.48
N ALA A 379 9.70 -1.38 3.68
CA ALA A 379 10.12 -2.41 2.74
C ALA A 379 11.01 -1.88 1.59
N GLY A 380 11.11 -0.56 1.43
CA GLY A 380 12.00 0.10 0.48
C GLY A 380 11.35 0.42 -0.86
N VAL A 381 10.00 0.54 -0.93
CA VAL A 381 9.35 1.01 -2.16
C VAL A 381 9.58 2.51 -2.35
N HIS A 382 9.86 2.92 -3.57
CA HIS A 382 10.16 4.31 -3.90
C HIS A 382 8.91 5.19 -3.95
N ILE A 383 7.79 4.62 -4.42
CA ILE A 383 6.49 5.28 -4.66
C ILE A 383 5.39 4.34 -4.20
N ILE A 384 4.30 4.88 -3.67
CA ILE A 384 3.08 4.13 -3.39
C ILE A 384 1.98 4.59 -4.35
N LEU A 385 1.36 3.65 -5.08
CA LEU A 385 0.12 3.88 -5.81
C LEU A 385 -1.06 3.59 -4.88
N PHE A 386 -1.80 4.64 -4.55
CA PHE A 386 -2.90 4.60 -3.59
C PHE A 386 -4.22 4.88 -4.29
N THR A 387 -4.98 3.81 -4.57
CA THR A 387 -6.32 3.95 -5.20
C THR A 387 -7.38 4.34 -4.17
N THR A 388 -8.31 5.21 -4.56
CA THR A 388 -9.36 5.68 -3.66
C THR A 388 -10.63 6.09 -4.41
N GLY A 389 -11.80 5.71 -3.87
CA GLY A 389 -13.11 6.14 -4.40
C GLY A 389 -13.72 7.30 -3.62
N ARG A 390 -13.25 7.54 -2.39
CA ARG A 390 -13.77 8.59 -1.50
C ARG A 390 -12.78 9.69 -1.18
N GLY A 391 -11.50 9.45 -1.44
CA GLY A 391 -10.41 10.38 -1.21
C GLY A 391 -9.89 10.38 0.23
N THR A 392 -8.59 10.59 0.36
CA THR A 392 -7.89 10.81 1.62
C THR A 392 -6.70 11.74 1.39
N PRO A 393 -6.38 12.64 2.32
CA PRO A 393 -5.17 13.47 2.23
C PRO A 393 -3.91 12.69 2.63
N LEU A 394 -4.03 11.49 3.24
CA LEU A 394 -2.92 10.71 3.76
C LEU A 394 -1.79 10.56 2.75
N GLY A 395 -0.57 10.80 3.18
CA GLY A 395 0.68 10.44 2.52
C GLY A 395 1.68 9.93 3.54
N THR A 396 2.75 9.31 3.09
CA THR A 396 3.84 8.82 3.95
C THR A 396 5.17 9.44 3.51
N ALA A 397 6.28 8.99 4.10
CA ALA A 397 7.62 9.51 3.83
C ALA A 397 8.09 9.37 2.36
N VAL A 398 7.44 8.52 1.58
CA VAL A 398 7.67 8.38 0.13
C VAL A 398 6.51 8.97 -0.67
N PRO A 399 6.74 9.41 -1.92
CA PRO A 399 5.68 9.86 -2.81
C PRO A 399 4.49 8.90 -2.83
N THR A 400 3.28 9.41 -2.56
CA THR A 400 2.04 8.62 -2.48
C THR A 400 1.05 9.12 -3.51
N VAL A 401 1.09 8.51 -4.69
CA VAL A 401 0.24 8.86 -5.84
C VAL A 401 -1.19 8.45 -5.57
N LYS A 402 -2.10 9.43 -5.43
CA LYS A 402 -3.53 9.19 -5.23
C LYS A 402 -4.22 9.02 -6.58
N ILE A 403 -4.84 7.85 -6.77
CA ILE A 403 -5.55 7.49 -8.00
C ILE A 403 -7.05 7.43 -7.71
N ALA A 404 -7.81 8.37 -8.27
CA ALA A 404 -9.26 8.39 -8.13
C ALA A 404 -9.93 7.30 -9.00
N THR A 405 -10.95 6.65 -8.44
CA THR A 405 -11.77 5.65 -9.15
C THR A 405 -12.85 6.28 -10.01
N ASN A 406 -13.18 7.55 -9.77
CA ASN A 406 -14.27 8.27 -10.42
C ASN A 406 -13.94 9.76 -10.59
N SER A 407 -14.50 10.38 -11.63
CA SER A 407 -14.25 11.79 -11.99
C SER A 407 -14.77 12.77 -10.94
N ILE A 408 -15.90 12.45 -10.28
CA ILE A 408 -16.48 13.32 -9.25
C ILE A 408 -15.48 13.56 -8.11
N LEU A 409 -14.78 12.50 -7.68
CA LEU A 409 -13.73 12.61 -6.69
C LEU A 409 -12.54 13.40 -7.23
N ALA A 410 -12.08 13.07 -8.45
CA ALA A 410 -10.92 13.70 -9.06
C ALA A 410 -11.10 15.23 -9.18
N GLU A 411 -12.28 15.68 -9.64
CA GLU A 411 -12.62 17.09 -9.76
C GLU A 411 -12.79 17.77 -8.38
N LYS A 412 -13.56 17.13 -7.48
CA LYS A 412 -13.87 17.70 -6.16
C LYS A 412 -12.65 17.83 -5.27
N LYS A 413 -11.68 16.90 -5.39
CA LYS A 413 -10.49 16.80 -4.56
C LYS A 413 -9.19 16.89 -5.39
N ALA A 414 -9.17 17.76 -6.38
CA ALA A 414 -8.01 18.00 -7.24
C ALA A 414 -6.73 18.36 -6.47
N ASN A 415 -6.86 18.88 -5.24
CA ASN A 415 -5.72 19.14 -4.34
C ASN A 415 -5.20 17.90 -3.58
N TRP A 416 -5.87 16.74 -3.68
CA TRP A 416 -5.44 15.47 -3.10
C TRP A 416 -5.14 14.42 -4.16
N ILE A 417 -5.83 14.48 -5.30
CA ILE A 417 -5.78 13.45 -6.35
C ILE A 417 -4.71 13.81 -7.37
N ASP A 418 -3.87 12.85 -7.69
CA ASP A 418 -2.78 12.96 -8.65
C ASP A 418 -3.19 12.42 -10.03
N PHE A 419 -4.02 11.38 -10.07
CA PHE A 419 -4.39 10.69 -11.30
C PHE A 419 -5.87 10.28 -11.29
N ASP A 420 -6.58 10.51 -12.39
CA ASP A 420 -7.97 10.09 -12.57
C ASP A 420 -8.04 8.82 -13.43
N ALA A 421 -8.50 7.71 -12.84
CA ALA A 421 -8.69 6.44 -13.54
C ALA A 421 -10.08 6.29 -14.18
N SER A 422 -11.00 7.24 -14.00
CA SER A 422 -12.39 7.12 -14.48
C SER A 422 -12.52 6.93 -15.99
N PRO A 423 -11.61 7.45 -16.87
CA PRO A 423 -11.73 7.19 -18.30
C PRO A 423 -11.61 5.72 -18.70
N THR A 424 -11.09 4.86 -17.81
CA THR A 424 -11.07 3.41 -18.06
C THR A 424 -12.46 2.79 -18.19
N LEU A 425 -13.52 3.44 -17.63
CA LEU A 425 -14.92 3.02 -17.80
C LEU A 425 -15.38 3.07 -19.26
N SER A 426 -14.77 3.91 -20.08
CA SER A 426 -15.06 3.98 -21.52
C SER A 426 -14.23 2.99 -22.36
N GLY A 427 -13.50 2.08 -21.72
CA GLY A 427 -12.63 1.10 -22.37
C GLY A 427 -11.23 1.65 -22.73
N LYS A 428 -10.88 2.87 -22.29
CA LYS A 428 -9.54 3.42 -22.52
C LYS A 428 -8.53 2.70 -21.66
N ASP A 429 -7.48 2.15 -22.28
CA ASP A 429 -6.30 1.71 -21.53
C ASP A 429 -5.44 2.92 -21.18
N MET A 430 -5.24 3.15 -19.89
CA MET A 430 -4.45 4.26 -19.37
C MET A 430 -3.15 3.77 -18.69
N SER A 431 -2.75 2.53 -18.94
CA SER A 431 -1.55 1.96 -18.29
C SER A 431 -0.26 2.65 -18.70
N ASP A 432 -0.16 3.13 -19.94
CA ASP A 432 0.98 3.91 -20.42
C ASP A 432 1.03 5.32 -19.84
N GLU A 433 -0.14 5.97 -19.73
CA GLU A 433 -0.25 7.28 -19.10
C GLU A 433 0.12 7.19 -17.60
N LEU A 434 -0.32 6.13 -16.90
CA LEU A 434 0.04 5.93 -15.50
C LEU A 434 1.53 5.64 -15.36
N LEU A 435 2.12 4.80 -16.21
CA LEU A 435 3.55 4.53 -16.21
C LEU A 435 4.36 5.82 -16.46
N SER A 436 3.97 6.60 -17.45
CA SER A 436 4.62 7.87 -17.75
C SER A 436 4.52 8.86 -16.60
N TYR A 437 3.39 8.90 -15.89
CA TYR A 437 3.23 9.72 -14.70
C TYR A 437 4.15 9.25 -13.56
N VAL A 438 4.19 7.95 -13.28
CA VAL A 438 5.07 7.36 -12.26
C VAL A 438 6.55 7.63 -12.55
N VAL A 439 6.97 7.56 -13.83
CA VAL A 439 8.33 7.92 -14.25
C VAL A 439 8.62 9.39 -13.93
N ARG A 440 7.72 10.33 -14.26
CA ARG A 440 7.91 11.75 -13.91
C ARG A 440 8.02 11.97 -12.40
N VAL A 441 7.20 11.26 -11.60
CA VAL A 441 7.31 11.29 -10.12
C VAL A 441 8.69 10.76 -9.68
N ALA A 442 9.17 9.68 -10.28
CA ALA A 442 10.51 9.15 -10.00
C ALA A 442 11.61 10.15 -10.38
N GLU A 443 11.41 10.97 -11.41
CA GLU A 443 12.33 12.03 -11.84
C GLU A 443 12.21 13.34 -11.05
N GLY A 444 11.28 13.43 -10.08
CA GLY A 444 11.19 14.54 -9.15
C GLY A 444 9.91 15.37 -9.24
N GLU A 445 8.94 15.02 -10.10
CA GLU A 445 7.60 15.62 -10.02
C GLU A 445 7.00 15.31 -8.65
N GLU A 446 6.56 16.36 -7.92
CA GLU A 446 5.99 16.21 -6.60
C GLU A 446 4.52 15.75 -6.67
N THR A 447 4.19 14.78 -5.85
CA THR A 447 2.80 14.35 -5.64
C THR A 447 2.04 15.34 -4.76
N LYS A 448 0.70 15.29 -4.78
CA LYS A 448 -0.14 16.20 -3.98
C LYS A 448 0.12 16.08 -2.48
N ASN A 449 0.49 14.90 -1.97
CA ASN A 449 0.84 14.77 -0.56
C ASN A 449 2.16 15.50 -0.23
N GLU A 450 3.15 15.46 -1.11
CA GLU A 450 4.42 16.18 -0.94
C GLU A 450 4.20 17.69 -0.98
N VAL A 451 3.49 18.20 -1.99
CA VAL A 451 3.14 19.63 -2.13
C VAL A 451 2.40 20.16 -0.89
N ASN A 452 1.48 19.34 -0.33
CA ASN A 452 0.71 19.71 0.86
C ASN A 452 1.43 19.38 2.18
N LYS A 453 2.59 18.71 2.14
CA LYS A 453 3.35 18.21 3.31
C LYS A 453 2.53 17.26 4.19
N TYR A 454 1.73 16.42 3.58
CA TYR A 454 0.99 15.35 4.25
C TYR A 454 1.85 14.10 4.28
N GLU A 455 2.74 14.02 5.26
CA GLU A 455 3.74 12.96 5.39
C GLU A 455 3.71 12.43 6.82
N GLU A 456 3.11 11.28 7.00
CA GLU A 456 2.87 10.67 8.31
C GLU A 456 3.33 9.22 8.34
N ILE A 457 3.64 8.71 9.54
CA ILE A 457 3.91 7.30 9.78
C ILE A 457 3.08 6.77 10.94
N SER A 458 2.80 5.47 10.91
CA SER A 458 2.28 4.74 12.07
C SER A 458 2.81 3.31 12.04
N ILE A 459 3.30 2.85 13.17
CA ILE A 459 3.88 1.52 13.32
C ILE A 459 2.83 0.58 13.92
N PHE A 460 2.75 -0.63 13.40
CA PHE A 460 1.84 -1.65 13.93
C PHE A 460 2.18 -2.00 15.37
N LYS A 461 1.15 -2.08 16.21
CA LYS A 461 1.26 -2.46 17.62
C LYS A 461 0.22 -3.51 17.96
N ASP A 462 0.65 -4.58 18.59
CA ASP A 462 -0.18 -5.74 18.94
C ASP A 462 -0.14 -6.10 20.44
N GLY A 463 0.93 -5.73 21.14
CA GLY A 463 1.18 -6.11 22.52
C GLY A 463 0.78 -5.07 23.56
N VAL A 464 1.20 -5.32 24.79
CA VAL A 464 0.97 -4.43 25.94
C VAL A 464 2.02 -3.32 26.01
N THR A 465 1.66 -2.22 26.64
CA THR A 465 2.58 -1.12 26.98
C THR A 465 2.86 -1.17 28.49
N LEU A 466 4.14 -1.02 28.91
CA LEU A 466 4.52 -0.91 30.34
C LEU A 466 3.95 0.37 30.96
#